data_eb32f2d36878a1623e2eb6e280fb6165
#
_entry.id   eb32f2d36878a1623e2eb6e280fb6165
#
_cell.length_a   1.000
_cell.length_b   1.000
_cell.length_c   1.000
_cell.angle_alpha   90.00
_cell.angle_beta   90.00
_cell.angle_gamma   90.00
#
_symmetry.space_group_name_H-M   'P 1'
#
loop_
_entity.id
_entity.type
_entity.pdbx_description
1 polymer ?
#
loop_
_entity_poly.entity_id
_entity_poly.type
_entity_poly.pdbx_seq_one_letter_code
_entity_poly.pdbx_strand_id
1 'polypeptide(L)'
;TVMAASLTACGSGSTATTAAPTETNADTSAAASEAASEAAGSSDADVQKIIDRGVLKVGCKSDVPNFSLQNTATGEYEGFEDDLAYEIAGEIFGCSADEAKEKKLVEFQGVTAKTRGPLLENGEIDLVIATFTITEERKETYNFSTPYYTDAVGLLVNNDSGIESIEDLNGKIIGVAQSSTTKDGFTSYVEEQKLDVKPEFQEFDGYPALAQTLATKQIDCFSVDRAILSGYVNDSNHILPDRFCEQEYGVASAKENTGLADLVDKKVT
;
A
#
# COMPACT_ATOMS: atom_id res chain seq x y z
N THR A 1 6.20 43.01 38.38
CA THR A 1 5.02 43.75 38.80
C THR A 1 3.81 43.02 38.23
N VAL A 2 3.20 42.09 38.87
CA VAL A 2 2.36 41.98 40.05
C VAL A 2 0.92 42.51 39.84
N MET A 3 0.03 41.63 40.22
CA MET A 3 -1.38 41.75 40.67
C MET A 3 -2.42 41.40 39.60
N ALA A 4 -3.16 40.33 39.70
CA ALA A 4 -3.94 39.73 40.82
C ALA A 4 -5.38 40.26 40.97
N ALA A 5 -6.31 39.30 40.96
CA ALA A 5 -7.55 39.19 41.76
C ALA A 5 -8.76 40.00 41.28
N SER A 6 -10.00 39.61 41.40
CA SER A 6 -10.76 38.69 42.26
C SER A 6 -12.23 38.67 41.74
N LEU A 7 -12.89 37.51 41.80
CA LEU A 7 -13.98 37.12 42.72
C LEU A 7 -15.23 38.01 42.83
N THR A 8 -16.42 37.46 42.62
CA THR A 8 -17.53 37.20 43.52
C THR A 8 -18.79 36.86 42.73
N ALA A 9 -19.46 35.78 42.83
CA ALA A 9 -20.22 35.07 43.87
C ALA A 9 -21.70 35.51 44.02
N CYS A 10 -22.56 34.49 44.12
CA CYS A 10 -23.89 34.41 44.75
C CYS A 10 -25.09 35.00 43.96
N GLY A 11 -26.21 34.33 43.84
CA GLY A 11 -26.97 33.62 44.84
C GLY A 11 -28.24 32.96 44.35
N SER A 12 -28.66 32.11 45.15
CA SER A 12 -29.78 31.22 45.34
C SER A 12 -31.21 31.70 44.96
N GLY A 13 -32.04 30.68 44.66
CA GLY A 13 -33.50 30.82 44.74
C GLY A 13 -34.25 29.57 44.34
N SER A 14 -34.57 28.77 45.34
CA SER A 14 -35.37 27.54 45.36
C SER A 14 -36.86 27.86 45.08
N THR A 15 -37.57 26.94 44.39
CA THR A 15 -38.77 26.28 44.99
C THR A 15 -39.31 25.18 44.09
N ALA A 16 -39.64 24.10 44.71
CA ALA A 16 -40.24 22.88 44.16
C ALA A 16 -41.75 23.08 43.90
N THR A 17 -42.32 22.28 42.99
CA THR A 17 -43.61 21.58 43.27
C THR A 17 -43.82 20.46 42.22
N THR A 18 -44.18 19.34 42.78
CA THR A 18 -44.57 17.99 42.34
C THR A 18 -45.68 17.95 41.29
N ALA A 19 -45.58 17.00 40.35
CA ALA A 19 -46.59 15.97 39.99
C ALA A 19 -46.14 15.09 38.81
N ALA A 20 -46.07 13.81 39.02
CA ALA A 20 -46.15 12.74 37.99
C ALA A 20 -47.61 12.22 38.03
N PRO A 21 -48.03 11.24 37.18
CA PRO A 21 -47.38 10.56 36.02
C PRO A 21 -48.31 10.49 34.79
N THR A 22 -47.84 10.09 33.61
CA THR A 22 -48.54 9.07 32.77
C THR A 22 -47.59 8.57 31.66
N GLU A 23 -47.52 7.28 31.55
CA GLU A 23 -46.80 6.47 30.54
C GLU A 23 -47.33 6.73 29.14
N THR A 24 -46.46 6.73 28.14
CA THR A 24 -46.75 6.13 26.85
C THR A 24 -45.42 5.73 26.15
N ASN A 25 -45.28 4.43 25.90
CA ASN A 25 -44.29 3.84 25.02
C ASN A 25 -44.46 4.39 23.58
N ALA A 26 -43.37 4.84 23.00
CA ALA A 26 -42.99 4.73 21.57
C ALA A 26 -41.70 5.52 21.36
N ASP A 27 -40.61 4.88 21.13
CA ASP A 27 -39.72 5.18 20.03
C ASP A 27 -38.32 4.51 20.24
N THR A 28 -38.26 3.24 19.87
CA THR A 28 -36.98 2.51 19.76
C THR A 28 -36.62 2.27 18.28
N SER A 29 -37.28 2.97 17.35
CA SER A 29 -37.03 2.76 15.91
C SER A 29 -36.27 3.90 15.22
N ALA A 30 -36.16 5.06 15.84
CA ALA A 30 -35.48 6.21 15.22
C ALA A 30 -33.95 6.20 15.39
N ALA A 31 -33.46 5.69 16.52
CA ALA A 31 -32.00 5.70 16.81
C ALA A 31 -31.20 4.68 15.94
N ALA A 32 -31.86 3.58 15.53
CA ALA A 32 -31.20 2.59 14.63
C ALA A 32 -31.15 3.08 13.17
N SER A 33 -32.09 3.92 12.77
CA SER A 33 -32.12 4.50 11.41
C SER A 33 -31.15 5.66 11.23
N GLU A 34 -30.93 6.46 12.28
CA GLU A 34 -29.92 7.54 12.23
C GLU A 34 -28.50 7.00 12.29
N ALA A 35 -28.22 5.98 13.10
CA ALA A 35 -26.90 5.34 13.13
C ALA A 35 -26.54 4.60 11.83
N ALA A 36 -27.54 4.00 11.16
CA ALA A 36 -27.34 3.38 9.85
C ALA A 36 -27.16 4.43 8.73
N SER A 37 -27.80 5.60 8.86
CA SER A 37 -27.66 6.73 7.92
C SER A 37 -26.31 7.44 8.09
N GLU A 38 -25.81 7.59 9.33
CA GLU A 38 -24.47 8.15 9.57
C GLU A 38 -23.36 7.20 9.12
N ALA A 39 -23.52 5.88 9.28
CA ALA A 39 -22.55 4.91 8.79
C ALA A 39 -22.52 4.81 7.25
N ALA A 40 -23.66 4.92 6.57
CA ALA A 40 -23.74 4.97 5.12
C ALA A 40 -23.20 6.31 4.56
N GLY A 41 -23.45 7.42 5.24
CA GLY A 41 -22.90 8.73 4.88
C GLY A 41 -21.39 8.85 5.10
N SER A 42 -20.78 8.05 5.99
CA SER A 42 -19.35 8.06 6.21
C SER A 42 -18.58 7.19 5.20
N SER A 43 -19.18 6.12 4.66
CA SER A 43 -18.52 5.26 3.67
C SER A 43 -18.39 5.92 2.28
N ASP A 44 -19.27 6.85 1.93
CA ASP A 44 -19.21 7.58 0.66
C ASP A 44 -18.44 8.92 0.78
N ALA A 45 -18.17 9.38 2.00
CA ALA A 45 -17.57 10.70 2.23
C ALA A 45 -16.08 10.75 1.83
N ASP A 46 -15.35 9.65 1.88
CA ASP A 46 -13.96 9.54 1.43
C ASP A 46 -13.87 9.58 -0.10
N VAL A 47 -14.75 8.86 -0.79
CA VAL A 47 -14.88 8.90 -2.26
C VAL A 47 -15.32 10.30 -2.71
N GLN A 48 -16.28 10.92 -2.02
CA GLN A 48 -16.75 12.27 -2.35
C GLN A 48 -15.63 13.31 -2.25
N LYS A 49 -14.71 13.21 -1.30
CA LYS A 49 -13.52 14.08 -1.21
C LYS A 49 -12.63 14.00 -2.45
N ILE A 50 -12.48 12.80 -3.04
CA ILE A 50 -11.72 12.60 -4.27
C ILE A 50 -12.46 13.25 -5.45
N ILE A 51 -13.78 13.05 -5.53
CA ILE A 51 -14.63 13.65 -6.57
C ILE A 51 -14.59 15.18 -6.50
N ASP A 52 -14.71 15.76 -5.30
CA ASP A 52 -14.69 17.21 -5.09
C ASP A 52 -13.33 17.82 -5.43
N ARG A 53 -12.24 17.07 -5.20
CA ARG A 53 -10.87 17.45 -5.60
C ARG A 53 -10.66 17.36 -7.10
N GLY A 54 -11.40 16.48 -7.79
CA GLY A 54 -11.31 16.27 -9.23
C GLY A 54 -10.14 15.40 -9.69
N VAL A 55 -9.44 14.72 -8.79
CA VAL A 55 -8.30 13.85 -9.11
C VAL A 55 -8.10 12.77 -8.04
N LEU A 56 -7.79 11.54 -8.47
CA LEU A 56 -7.35 10.42 -7.63
C LEU A 56 -5.81 10.46 -7.52
N LYS A 57 -5.26 10.45 -6.32
CA LYS A 57 -3.82 10.42 -6.07
C LYS A 57 -3.36 8.99 -5.81
N VAL A 58 -2.46 8.49 -6.63
CA VAL A 58 -2.00 7.09 -6.59
C VAL A 58 -0.50 7.02 -6.40
N GLY A 59 -0.06 6.36 -5.34
CA GLY A 59 1.33 5.95 -5.16
C GLY A 59 1.61 4.71 -6.00
N CYS A 60 2.48 4.83 -6.97
CA CYS A 60 2.87 3.76 -7.89
C CYS A 60 4.39 3.60 -7.96
N LYS A 61 4.84 2.47 -8.49
CA LYS A 61 6.29 2.28 -8.74
C LYS A 61 6.72 3.15 -9.93
N SER A 62 7.97 3.57 -9.94
CA SER A 62 8.54 4.30 -11.07
C SER A 62 9.65 3.51 -11.78
N ASP A 63 9.93 2.32 -11.28
CA ASP A 63 11.11 1.51 -11.59
C ASP A 63 10.79 0.03 -11.86
N VAL A 64 9.52 -0.32 -12.08
CA VAL A 64 9.09 -1.71 -12.32
C VAL A 64 8.47 -1.84 -13.72
N PRO A 65 9.25 -2.26 -14.72
CA PRO A 65 8.75 -2.50 -16.08
C PRO A 65 7.53 -3.44 -16.09
N ASN A 66 6.56 -3.18 -16.93
CA ASN A 66 5.27 -3.85 -17.09
C ASN A 66 4.26 -3.61 -15.97
N PHE A 67 4.65 -3.24 -14.75
CA PHE A 67 3.74 -2.89 -13.65
C PHE A 67 3.50 -1.39 -13.59
N SER A 68 4.54 -0.61 -13.30
CA SER A 68 4.53 0.84 -13.34
C SER A 68 5.96 1.35 -13.55
N LEU A 69 6.19 1.98 -14.69
CA LEU A 69 7.48 2.53 -15.09
C LEU A 69 7.30 3.99 -15.49
N GLN A 70 8.10 4.87 -14.88
CA GLN A 70 8.10 6.26 -15.26
C GLN A 70 9.06 6.53 -16.43
N ASN A 71 8.54 7.10 -17.50
CA ASN A 71 9.35 7.68 -18.55
C ASN A 71 10.03 8.97 -18.04
N THR A 72 11.32 8.92 -17.81
CA THR A 72 12.08 10.05 -17.23
C THR A 72 12.14 11.29 -18.13
N ALA A 73 11.86 11.16 -19.42
CA ALA A 73 11.85 12.28 -20.36
C ALA A 73 10.50 13.03 -20.38
N THR A 74 9.39 12.29 -20.24
CA THR A 74 8.03 12.87 -20.30
C THR A 74 7.39 13.01 -18.92
N GLY A 75 7.84 12.22 -17.94
CA GLY A 75 7.25 12.11 -16.61
C GLY A 75 6.01 11.21 -16.58
N GLU A 76 5.60 10.65 -17.71
CA GLU A 76 4.44 9.77 -17.80
C GLU A 76 4.73 8.38 -17.24
N TYR A 77 3.70 7.76 -16.67
CA TYR A 77 3.74 6.40 -16.14
C TYR A 77 3.02 5.45 -17.08
N GLU A 78 3.56 4.24 -17.22
CA GLU A 78 2.98 3.19 -18.05
C GLU A 78 3.17 1.80 -17.44
N GLY A 79 2.11 1.00 -17.44
CA GLY A 79 2.11 -0.37 -16.96
C GLY A 79 0.74 -0.82 -16.49
N PHE A 80 0.67 -2.09 -16.12
CA PHE A 80 -0.56 -2.75 -15.66
C PHE A 80 -1.19 -2.05 -14.44
N GLU A 81 -0.36 -1.63 -13.48
CA GLU A 81 -0.82 -0.96 -12.26
C GLU A 81 -1.33 0.46 -12.55
N ASP A 82 -0.74 1.13 -13.55
CA ASP A 82 -1.18 2.45 -13.98
C ASP A 82 -2.52 2.37 -14.73
N ASP A 83 -2.71 1.35 -15.57
CA ASP A 83 -3.99 1.09 -16.23
C ASP A 83 -5.08 0.74 -15.20
N LEU A 84 -4.76 -0.06 -14.17
CA LEU A 84 -5.67 -0.35 -13.06
C LEU A 84 -6.08 0.93 -12.31
N ALA A 85 -5.16 1.87 -12.11
CA ALA A 85 -5.47 3.16 -11.49
C ALA A 85 -6.48 3.98 -12.32
N TYR A 86 -6.37 3.97 -13.65
CA TYR A 86 -7.34 4.64 -14.53
C TYR A 86 -8.71 3.94 -14.53
N GLU A 87 -8.75 2.61 -14.43
CA GLU A 87 -9.99 1.86 -14.28
C GLU A 87 -10.71 2.21 -12.97
N ILE A 88 -9.97 2.32 -11.86
CA ILE A 88 -10.52 2.74 -10.56
C ILE A 88 -10.98 4.21 -10.62
N ALA A 89 -10.20 5.10 -11.24
CA ALA A 89 -10.60 6.49 -11.42
C ALA A 89 -11.87 6.61 -12.27
N GLY A 90 -11.99 5.79 -13.33
CA GLY A 90 -13.20 5.73 -14.14
C GLY A 90 -14.44 5.40 -13.32
N GLU A 91 -14.35 4.46 -12.38
CA GLU A 91 -15.44 4.10 -11.46
C GLU A 91 -15.78 5.26 -10.51
N ILE A 92 -14.77 5.93 -9.92
CA ILE A 92 -14.95 7.06 -9.01
C ILE A 92 -15.63 8.25 -9.71
N PHE A 93 -15.19 8.57 -10.93
CA PHE A 93 -15.65 9.77 -11.65
C PHE A 93 -16.80 9.49 -12.65
N GLY A 94 -17.27 8.25 -12.75
CA GLY A 94 -18.38 7.87 -13.63
C GLY A 94 -18.05 8.01 -15.12
N CYS A 95 -16.84 7.61 -15.52
CA CYS A 95 -16.37 7.67 -16.91
C CYS A 95 -15.56 6.40 -17.26
N SER A 96 -15.14 6.25 -18.52
CA SER A 96 -14.24 5.17 -18.91
C SER A 96 -12.78 5.43 -18.45
N ALA A 97 -11.96 4.38 -18.40
CA ALA A 97 -10.52 4.51 -18.11
C ALA A 97 -9.81 5.42 -19.12
N ASP A 98 -10.16 5.31 -20.41
CA ASP A 98 -9.61 6.18 -21.45
C ASP A 98 -9.96 7.65 -21.22
N GLU A 99 -11.23 7.92 -20.86
CA GLU A 99 -11.66 9.28 -20.49
C GLU A 99 -10.96 9.78 -19.21
N ALA A 100 -10.75 8.92 -18.23
CA ALA A 100 -10.03 9.27 -17.01
C ALA A 100 -8.58 9.65 -17.34
N LYS A 101 -7.94 8.94 -18.27
CA LYS A 101 -6.59 9.24 -18.77
C LYS A 101 -6.54 10.55 -19.56
N GLU A 102 -7.45 10.75 -20.52
CA GLU A 102 -7.55 11.98 -21.31
C GLU A 102 -7.79 13.22 -20.45
N LYS A 103 -8.68 13.11 -19.45
CA LYS A 103 -9.04 14.17 -18.51
C LYS A 103 -8.03 14.36 -17.38
N LYS A 104 -6.99 13.49 -17.31
CA LYS A 104 -5.96 13.49 -16.26
C LYS A 104 -6.54 13.39 -14.85
N LEU A 105 -7.49 12.46 -14.66
CA LEU A 105 -8.16 12.24 -13.38
C LEU A 105 -7.33 11.41 -12.39
N VAL A 106 -6.13 11.00 -12.74
CA VAL A 106 -5.16 10.33 -11.86
C VAL A 106 -3.89 11.18 -11.78
N GLU A 107 -3.44 11.42 -10.55
CA GLU A 107 -2.13 11.99 -10.24
C GLU A 107 -1.24 10.89 -9.68
N PHE A 108 -0.20 10.50 -10.42
CA PHE A 108 0.74 9.48 -10.00
C PHE A 108 1.88 10.07 -9.19
N GLN A 109 2.21 9.41 -8.08
CA GLN A 109 3.37 9.72 -7.25
C GLN A 109 4.27 8.49 -7.15
N GLY A 110 5.51 8.60 -7.61
CA GLY A 110 6.49 7.52 -7.50
C GLY A 110 6.80 7.20 -6.05
N VAL A 111 6.68 5.92 -5.68
CA VAL A 111 6.95 5.43 -4.32
C VAL A 111 7.95 4.27 -4.32
N THR A 112 8.65 4.10 -3.21
CA THR A 112 9.46 2.93 -2.91
C THR A 112 8.70 2.00 -1.94
N ALA A 113 9.23 0.80 -1.71
CA ALA A 113 8.65 -0.11 -0.72
C ALA A 113 8.62 0.52 0.69
N LYS A 114 9.59 1.41 0.98
CA LYS A 114 9.69 2.13 2.25
C LYS A 114 8.71 3.31 2.38
N THR A 115 8.47 4.05 1.29
CA THR A 115 7.73 5.32 1.35
C THR A 115 6.23 5.19 1.11
N ARG A 116 5.77 4.12 0.42
CA ARG A 116 4.36 3.93 0.03
C ARG A 116 3.39 3.93 1.21
N GLY A 117 3.74 3.25 2.31
CA GLY A 117 2.92 3.21 3.52
C GLY A 117 2.78 4.58 4.20
N PRO A 118 3.89 5.23 4.60
CA PRO A 118 3.86 6.55 5.22
C PRO A 118 3.13 7.62 4.40
N LEU A 119 3.26 7.64 3.07
CA LEU A 119 2.53 8.59 2.22
C LEU A 119 1.02 8.34 2.23
N LEU A 120 0.59 7.09 2.29
CA LEU A 120 -0.82 6.72 2.44
C LEU A 120 -1.37 7.13 3.80
N GLU A 121 -0.63 6.84 4.88
CA GLU A 121 -1.02 7.19 6.26
C GLU A 121 -1.13 8.70 6.47
N ASN A 122 -0.26 9.48 5.81
CA ASN A 122 -0.28 10.95 5.89
C ASN A 122 -1.37 11.59 5.00
N GLY A 123 -2.08 10.81 4.16
CA GLY A 123 -3.08 11.30 3.22
C GLY A 123 -2.49 12.10 2.05
N GLU A 124 -1.21 11.91 1.76
CA GLU A 124 -0.56 12.51 0.58
C GLU A 124 -1.00 11.84 -0.71
N ILE A 125 -1.32 10.53 -0.64
CA ILE A 125 -1.93 9.71 -1.69
C ILE A 125 -3.20 9.04 -1.15
N ASP A 126 -4.14 8.72 -2.03
CA ASP A 126 -5.40 8.06 -1.69
C ASP A 126 -5.28 6.53 -1.76
N LEU A 127 -4.51 6.04 -2.72
CA LEU A 127 -4.27 4.62 -2.97
C LEU A 127 -2.78 4.32 -3.15
N VAL A 128 -2.39 3.12 -2.79
CA VAL A 128 -1.12 2.49 -3.21
C VAL A 128 -1.42 1.36 -4.18
N ILE A 129 -0.93 1.48 -5.41
CA ILE A 129 -0.92 0.43 -6.44
C ILE A 129 0.54 0.29 -6.88
N ALA A 130 1.30 -0.53 -6.14
CA ALA A 130 2.76 -0.48 -6.20
C ALA A 130 3.39 -1.82 -5.77
N THR A 131 2.98 -2.93 -6.41
CA THR A 131 3.43 -4.29 -6.05
C THR A 131 3.38 -4.51 -4.52
N PHE A 132 2.24 -4.11 -3.91
CA PHE A 132 2.14 -4.08 -2.46
C PHE A 132 1.57 -5.39 -1.92
N THR A 133 2.47 -6.24 -1.43
CA THR A 133 2.12 -7.55 -0.87
C THR A 133 1.17 -7.40 0.31
N ILE A 134 0.06 -8.10 0.24
CA ILE A 134 -0.90 -8.24 1.32
C ILE A 134 -0.26 -9.11 2.41
N THR A 135 -0.21 -8.60 3.64
CA THR A 135 0.19 -9.38 4.83
C THR A 135 -0.77 -9.09 5.98
N GLU A 136 -0.90 -10.02 6.92
CA GLU A 136 -1.77 -9.82 8.09
C GLU A 136 -1.33 -8.59 8.90
N GLU A 137 -0.03 -8.36 9.06
CA GLU A 137 0.50 -7.17 9.72
C GLU A 137 0.07 -5.87 9.00
N ARG A 138 0.18 -5.82 7.66
CA ARG A 138 -0.23 -4.65 6.88
C ARG A 138 -1.73 -4.41 6.90
N LYS A 139 -2.54 -5.47 6.99
CA LYS A 139 -4.00 -5.38 7.15
C LYS A 139 -4.42 -4.72 8.47
N GLU A 140 -3.57 -4.69 9.49
CA GLU A 140 -3.85 -3.95 10.72
C GLU A 140 -3.89 -2.43 10.47
N THR A 141 -3.05 -1.93 9.54
CA THR A 141 -2.87 -0.51 9.25
C THR A 141 -3.64 -0.04 8.01
N TYR A 142 -3.77 -0.89 6.99
CA TYR A 142 -4.36 -0.56 5.69
C TYR A 142 -5.57 -1.43 5.39
N ASN A 143 -6.48 -0.93 4.55
CA ASN A 143 -7.40 -1.78 3.81
C ASN A 143 -6.68 -2.29 2.55
N PHE A 144 -6.97 -3.53 2.16
CA PHE A 144 -6.49 -4.11 0.90
C PHE A 144 -7.66 -4.62 0.10
N SER A 145 -7.59 -4.49 -1.22
CA SER A 145 -8.46 -5.21 -2.15
C SER A 145 -8.16 -6.72 -2.13
N THR A 146 -9.01 -7.50 -2.78
CA THR A 146 -8.62 -8.83 -3.27
C THR A 146 -7.34 -8.72 -4.11
N PRO A 147 -6.51 -9.79 -4.16
CA PRO A 147 -5.28 -9.76 -4.94
C PRO A 147 -5.56 -9.53 -6.44
N TYR A 148 -4.87 -8.56 -7.06
CA TYR A 148 -4.88 -8.36 -8.51
C TYR A 148 -3.76 -9.13 -9.22
N TYR A 149 -2.75 -9.58 -8.50
CA TYR A 149 -1.62 -10.36 -9.03
C TYR A 149 -1.01 -11.23 -7.94
N THR A 150 -0.52 -12.41 -8.32
CA THR A 150 0.21 -13.33 -7.43
C THR A 150 1.58 -13.64 -8.03
N ASP A 151 2.62 -13.39 -7.25
CA ASP A 151 4.01 -13.68 -7.59
C ASP A 151 4.68 -14.53 -6.50
N ALA A 152 5.98 -14.69 -6.57
CA ALA A 152 6.80 -15.27 -5.52
C ALA A 152 8.18 -14.62 -5.52
N VAL A 153 8.85 -14.59 -4.38
CA VAL A 153 10.22 -14.11 -4.28
C VAL A 153 11.16 -14.98 -5.09
N GLY A 154 12.11 -14.34 -5.74
CA GLY A 154 13.17 -14.93 -6.55
C GLY A 154 14.54 -14.35 -6.23
N LEU A 155 15.53 -14.84 -6.94
CA LEU A 155 16.95 -14.56 -6.73
C LEU A 155 17.58 -14.24 -8.09
N LEU A 156 18.10 -13.04 -8.29
CA LEU A 156 18.84 -12.60 -9.48
C LEU A 156 20.33 -12.59 -9.16
N VAL A 157 21.13 -13.29 -9.94
CA VAL A 157 22.57 -13.43 -9.75
C VAL A 157 23.33 -13.18 -11.04
N ASN A 158 24.61 -12.79 -10.95
CA ASN A 158 25.47 -12.67 -12.12
C ASN A 158 25.79 -14.06 -12.70
N ASN A 159 25.86 -14.17 -14.04
CA ASN A 159 26.15 -15.44 -14.74
C ASN A 159 27.48 -16.08 -14.34
N ASP A 160 28.43 -15.27 -13.91
CA ASP A 160 29.78 -15.70 -13.50
C ASP A 160 29.94 -15.82 -11.97
N SER A 161 28.83 -15.78 -11.21
CA SER A 161 28.86 -15.87 -9.74
C SER A 161 29.14 -17.27 -9.22
N GLY A 162 28.81 -18.30 -9.99
CA GLY A 162 28.83 -19.69 -9.57
C GLY A 162 27.72 -20.07 -8.57
N ILE A 163 26.72 -19.18 -8.39
CA ILE A 163 25.54 -19.42 -7.56
C ILE A 163 24.45 -20.01 -8.47
N GLU A 164 24.00 -21.23 -8.15
CA GLU A 164 23.01 -21.96 -8.94
C GLU A 164 21.71 -22.22 -8.16
N SER A 165 21.75 -22.08 -6.83
CA SER A 165 20.62 -22.35 -5.95
C SER A 165 20.67 -21.50 -4.68
N ILE A 166 19.59 -21.53 -3.89
CA ILE A 166 19.50 -20.84 -2.60
C ILE A 166 20.58 -21.32 -1.61
N GLU A 167 20.99 -22.60 -1.68
CA GLU A 167 22.01 -23.19 -0.81
C GLU A 167 23.39 -22.54 -1.00
N ASP A 168 23.68 -22.05 -2.21
CA ASP A 168 24.96 -21.39 -2.53
C ASP A 168 25.06 -19.98 -1.93
N LEU A 169 23.96 -19.45 -1.35
CA LEU A 169 23.91 -18.15 -0.73
C LEU A 169 24.46 -18.13 0.70
N ASN A 170 24.95 -19.27 1.24
CA ASN A 170 25.55 -19.29 2.56
C ASN A 170 26.80 -18.39 2.63
N GLY A 171 26.81 -17.42 3.55
CA GLY A 171 27.87 -16.42 3.68
C GLY A 171 27.97 -15.39 2.55
N LYS A 172 26.95 -15.32 1.68
CA LYS A 172 26.84 -14.35 0.58
C LYS A 172 26.06 -13.12 1.01
N ILE A 173 26.21 -12.03 0.25
CA ILE A 173 25.47 -10.78 0.47
C ILE A 173 24.26 -10.74 -0.43
N ILE A 174 23.06 -10.72 0.17
CA ILE A 174 21.79 -10.56 -0.52
C ILE A 174 21.30 -9.11 -0.39
N GLY A 175 21.17 -8.42 -1.51
CA GLY A 175 20.53 -7.11 -1.56
C GLY A 175 19.00 -7.23 -1.59
N VAL A 176 18.32 -6.47 -0.74
CA VAL A 176 16.85 -6.39 -0.64
C VAL A 176 16.38 -4.95 -0.55
N ALA A 177 15.13 -4.69 -0.92
CA ALA A 177 14.55 -3.36 -0.73
C ALA A 177 14.14 -3.13 0.73
N GLN A 178 14.38 -1.93 1.24
CA GLN A 178 13.96 -1.53 2.59
C GLN A 178 12.44 -1.65 2.75
N SER A 179 12.00 -2.18 3.88
CA SER A 179 10.57 -2.38 4.23
C SER A 179 9.82 -3.31 3.25
N SER A 180 10.55 -4.14 2.49
CA SER A 180 9.96 -5.25 1.72
C SER A 180 9.77 -6.49 2.61
N THR A 181 8.98 -7.43 2.12
CA THR A 181 8.75 -8.75 2.77
C THR A 181 9.86 -9.75 2.50
N THR A 182 10.81 -9.41 1.62
CA THR A 182 11.79 -10.34 1.03
C THR A 182 12.71 -10.96 2.06
N LYS A 183 13.29 -10.14 2.96
CA LYS A 183 14.23 -10.61 3.98
C LYS A 183 13.59 -11.60 4.96
N ASP A 184 12.41 -11.24 5.47
CA ASP A 184 11.68 -12.08 6.42
C ASP A 184 11.16 -13.35 5.73
N GLY A 185 10.66 -13.23 4.51
CA GLY A 185 10.23 -14.36 3.70
C GLY A 185 11.38 -15.33 3.38
N PHE A 186 12.57 -14.82 3.04
CA PHE A 186 13.75 -15.65 2.85
C PHE A 186 14.12 -16.38 4.14
N THR A 187 14.17 -15.66 5.25
CA THR A 187 14.56 -16.23 6.56
C THR A 187 13.58 -17.33 6.97
N SER A 188 12.27 -17.07 6.88
CA SER A 188 11.22 -18.03 7.19
C SER A 188 11.33 -19.28 6.29
N TYR A 189 11.53 -19.09 5.00
CA TYR A 189 11.67 -20.21 4.05
C TYR A 189 12.88 -21.10 4.38
N VAL A 190 14.04 -20.50 4.66
CA VAL A 190 15.26 -21.24 5.04
C VAL A 190 15.04 -22.04 6.33
N GLU A 191 14.37 -21.48 7.33
CA GLU A 191 14.03 -22.15 8.58
C GLU A 191 13.04 -23.31 8.35
N GLU A 192 11.98 -23.11 7.60
CA GLU A 192 10.95 -24.12 7.28
C GLU A 192 11.54 -25.30 6.52
N GLN A 193 12.40 -25.02 5.53
CA GLN A 193 13.08 -26.04 4.73
C GLN A 193 14.29 -26.66 5.46
N LYS A 194 14.66 -26.13 6.64
CA LYS A 194 15.82 -26.56 7.45
C LYS A 194 17.13 -26.50 6.68
N LEU A 195 17.30 -25.49 5.85
CA LEU A 195 18.54 -25.23 5.11
C LEU A 195 19.56 -24.59 6.03
N ASP A 196 20.84 -24.96 5.92
CA ASP A 196 21.92 -24.29 6.66
C ASP A 196 22.51 -23.16 5.80
N VAL A 197 21.68 -22.15 5.54
CA VAL A 197 22.02 -20.99 4.72
C VAL A 197 21.91 -19.74 5.58
N LYS A 198 23.00 -19.01 5.72
CA LYS A 198 23.13 -17.82 6.56
C LYS A 198 23.75 -16.67 5.75
N PRO A 199 22.97 -15.99 4.91
CA PRO A 199 23.46 -14.86 4.15
C PRO A 199 23.56 -13.61 5.02
N GLU A 200 24.28 -12.61 4.52
CA GLU A 200 24.23 -11.25 5.00
C GLU A 200 23.25 -10.43 4.16
N PHE A 201 22.36 -9.66 4.79
CA PHE A 201 21.40 -8.82 4.07
C PHE A 201 21.87 -7.37 4.03
N GLN A 202 21.84 -6.79 2.83
CA GLN A 202 22.06 -5.36 2.63
C GLN A 202 20.80 -4.72 2.05
N GLU A 203 20.31 -3.66 2.69
CA GLU A 203 19.06 -2.99 2.35
C GLU A 203 19.29 -1.74 1.49
N PHE A 204 18.44 -1.53 0.47
CA PHE A 204 18.50 -0.43 -0.49
C PHE A 204 17.16 0.28 -0.63
N ASP A 205 17.18 1.55 -1.02
CA ASP A 205 15.95 2.35 -1.18
C ASP A 205 15.12 1.96 -2.42
N GLY A 206 15.74 1.41 -3.48
CA GLY A 206 15.04 1.09 -4.72
C GLY A 206 15.75 0.03 -5.55
N TYR A 207 15.04 -0.51 -6.53
CA TYR A 207 15.51 -1.61 -7.37
C TYR A 207 16.65 -1.24 -8.34
N PRO A 208 16.69 -0.02 -8.93
CA PRO A 208 17.83 0.38 -9.78
C PRO A 208 19.17 0.35 -9.05
N ALA A 209 19.19 0.76 -7.76
CA ALA A 209 20.40 0.69 -6.93
C ALA A 209 20.83 -0.75 -6.66
N LEU A 210 19.87 -1.65 -6.39
CA LEU A 210 20.10 -3.08 -6.23
C LEU A 210 20.72 -3.70 -7.50
N ALA A 211 20.11 -3.44 -8.66
CA ALA A 211 20.60 -3.94 -9.95
C ALA A 211 22.02 -3.44 -10.26
N GLN A 212 22.30 -2.17 -10.00
CA GLN A 212 23.64 -1.60 -10.18
C GLN A 212 24.67 -2.21 -9.23
N THR A 213 24.30 -2.43 -7.96
CA THR A 213 25.16 -2.99 -6.93
C THR A 213 25.47 -4.46 -7.22
N LEU A 214 24.50 -5.21 -7.78
CA LEU A 214 24.72 -6.57 -8.31
C LEU A 214 25.68 -6.56 -9.51
N ALA A 215 25.47 -5.67 -10.47
CA ALA A 215 26.31 -5.55 -11.66
C ALA A 215 27.77 -5.21 -11.32
N THR A 216 27.99 -4.43 -10.25
CA THR A 216 29.35 -4.11 -9.75
C THR A 216 29.89 -5.11 -8.74
N LYS A 217 29.17 -6.22 -8.50
CA LYS A 217 29.57 -7.32 -7.59
C LYS A 217 29.81 -6.88 -6.14
N GLN A 218 29.11 -5.85 -5.70
CA GLN A 218 29.12 -5.42 -4.29
C GLN A 218 28.11 -6.20 -3.45
N ILE A 219 27.10 -6.79 -4.10
CA ILE A 219 26.23 -7.84 -3.58
C ILE A 219 26.34 -9.08 -4.47
N ASP A 220 26.09 -10.26 -3.92
CA ASP A 220 26.13 -11.52 -4.65
C ASP A 220 24.79 -11.87 -5.31
N CYS A 221 23.69 -11.42 -4.70
CA CYS A 221 22.34 -11.70 -5.15
C CYS A 221 21.44 -10.47 -4.92
N PHE A 222 20.56 -10.16 -5.90
CA PHE A 222 19.45 -9.24 -5.74
C PHE A 222 18.16 -10.06 -5.58
N SER A 223 17.51 -9.95 -4.44
CA SER A 223 16.27 -10.69 -4.14
C SER A 223 15.08 -9.76 -4.03
N VAL A 224 14.04 -10.09 -4.78
CA VAL A 224 12.69 -9.52 -4.77
C VAL A 224 11.78 -10.44 -5.59
N ASP A 225 10.52 -10.09 -5.73
CA ASP A 225 9.53 -10.84 -6.49
C ASP A 225 9.96 -11.06 -7.95
N ARG A 226 9.72 -12.25 -8.49
CA ARG A 226 10.25 -12.70 -9.79
C ARG A 226 9.79 -11.84 -10.96
N ALA A 227 8.55 -11.37 -10.95
CA ALA A 227 8.04 -10.47 -11.98
C ALA A 227 8.81 -9.14 -12.00
N ILE A 228 9.15 -8.60 -10.82
CA ILE A 228 10.00 -7.41 -10.70
C ILE A 228 11.41 -7.70 -11.22
N LEU A 229 12.02 -8.82 -10.80
CA LEU A 229 13.36 -9.22 -11.28
C LEU A 229 13.42 -9.33 -12.80
N SER A 230 12.34 -9.78 -13.45
CA SER A 230 12.30 -9.93 -14.91
C SER A 230 12.62 -8.63 -15.66
N GLY A 231 12.30 -7.47 -15.07
CA GLY A 231 12.62 -6.16 -15.61
C GLY A 231 14.10 -5.75 -15.48
N TYR A 232 14.88 -6.52 -14.73
CA TYR A 232 16.32 -6.28 -14.48
C TYR A 232 17.23 -7.34 -15.07
N VAL A 233 16.66 -8.38 -15.71
CA VAL A 233 17.43 -9.41 -16.42
C VAL A 233 18.10 -8.81 -17.64
N ASN A 234 19.38 -9.17 -17.86
CA ASN A 234 20.17 -8.78 -19.02
C ASN A 234 21.18 -9.90 -19.37
N ASP A 235 22.05 -9.64 -20.34
CA ASP A 235 23.02 -10.65 -20.86
C ASP A 235 24.03 -11.12 -19.79
N SER A 236 24.20 -10.41 -18.67
CA SER A 236 25.21 -10.72 -17.63
C SER A 236 24.63 -11.34 -16.37
N ASN A 237 23.32 -11.48 -16.25
CA ASN A 237 22.67 -12.01 -15.07
C ASN A 237 21.48 -12.93 -15.45
N HIS A 238 21.01 -13.71 -14.49
CA HIS A 238 19.80 -14.54 -14.63
C HIS A 238 19.08 -14.74 -13.30
N ILE A 239 17.79 -15.06 -13.38
CA ILE A 239 16.98 -15.43 -12.22
C ILE A 239 17.15 -16.92 -11.96
N LEU A 240 17.50 -17.29 -10.72
CA LEU A 240 17.59 -18.68 -10.30
C LEU A 240 16.23 -19.40 -10.41
N PRO A 241 16.21 -20.73 -10.54
CA PRO A 241 14.97 -21.51 -10.57
C PRO A 241 14.19 -21.43 -9.25
N ASP A 242 14.86 -21.15 -8.14
CA ASP A 242 14.26 -21.06 -6.81
C ASP A 242 13.09 -20.08 -6.78
N ARG A 243 12.03 -20.51 -6.09
CA ARG A 243 10.79 -19.77 -5.96
C ARG A 243 10.20 -20.04 -4.57
N PHE A 244 10.05 -18.98 -3.79
CA PHE A 244 9.58 -19.09 -2.41
C PHE A 244 8.76 -17.86 -2.00
N CYS A 245 8.04 -17.97 -0.88
CA CYS A 245 7.28 -16.87 -0.29
C CYS A 245 6.33 -16.20 -1.30
N GLU A 246 5.14 -16.77 -1.46
CA GLU A 246 4.10 -16.23 -2.35
C GLU A 246 3.80 -14.77 -2.01
N GLN A 247 3.60 -13.95 -3.03
CA GLN A 247 3.39 -12.51 -2.93
C GLN A 247 2.09 -12.15 -3.64
N GLU A 248 1.03 -11.95 -2.87
CA GLU A 248 -0.25 -11.46 -3.37
C GLU A 248 -0.28 -9.94 -3.33
N TYR A 249 -0.39 -9.28 -4.48
CA TYR A 249 -0.47 -7.82 -4.56
C TYR A 249 -1.91 -7.33 -4.48
N GLY A 250 -2.16 -6.37 -3.59
CA GLY A 250 -3.44 -5.69 -3.46
C GLY A 250 -3.31 -4.19 -3.58
N VAL A 251 -4.40 -3.55 -3.97
CA VAL A 251 -4.55 -2.09 -3.87
C VAL A 251 -4.79 -1.74 -2.41
N ALA A 252 -3.99 -0.81 -1.87
CA ALA A 252 -4.14 -0.39 -0.48
C ALA A 252 -4.73 1.01 -0.37
N SER A 253 -5.62 1.21 0.61
CA SER A 253 -6.14 2.51 1.05
C SER A 253 -5.94 2.70 2.56
N ALA A 254 -6.00 3.96 3.03
CA ALA A 254 -5.95 4.26 4.45
C ALA A 254 -7.09 3.55 5.20
N LYS A 255 -6.84 3.14 6.43
CA LYS A 255 -7.77 2.28 7.20
C LYS A 255 -9.15 2.89 7.41
N GLU A 256 -9.22 4.20 7.54
CA GLU A 256 -10.45 4.97 7.70
C GLU A 256 -11.25 5.15 6.40
N ASN A 257 -10.63 4.96 5.23
CA ASN A 257 -11.26 5.16 3.92
C ASN A 257 -11.99 3.89 3.46
N THR A 258 -13.05 3.50 4.17
CA THR A 258 -13.77 2.26 3.94
C THR A 258 -14.62 2.27 2.68
N GLY A 259 -15.20 3.42 2.30
CA GLY A 259 -15.96 3.57 1.05
C GLY A 259 -15.09 3.42 -0.18
N LEU A 260 -13.88 4.02 -0.15
CA LEU A 260 -12.90 3.86 -1.21
C LEU A 260 -12.41 2.41 -1.30
N ALA A 261 -12.16 1.75 -0.14
CA ALA A 261 -11.77 0.35 -0.10
C ALA A 261 -12.82 -0.57 -0.72
N ASP A 262 -14.10 -0.38 -0.39
CA ASP A 262 -15.22 -1.15 -0.93
C ASP A 262 -15.40 -0.95 -2.45
N LEU A 263 -15.22 0.29 -2.93
CA LEU A 263 -15.27 0.62 -4.36
C LEU A 263 -14.13 -0.08 -5.11
N VAL A 264 -12.92 0.02 -4.59
CA VAL A 264 -11.72 -0.58 -5.18
C VAL A 264 -11.83 -2.10 -5.22
N ASP A 265 -12.26 -2.74 -4.12
CA ASP A 265 -12.39 -4.19 -4.06
C ASP A 265 -13.42 -4.73 -5.07
N LYS A 266 -14.55 -4.05 -5.23
CA LYS A 266 -15.55 -4.36 -6.27
C LYS A 266 -15.00 -4.22 -7.70
N LYS A 267 -14.08 -3.30 -7.92
CA LYS A 267 -13.50 -3.06 -9.26
C LYS A 267 -12.41 -4.08 -9.58
N VAL A 268 -11.68 -4.56 -8.59
CA VAL A 268 -10.58 -5.54 -8.75
C VAL A 268 -11.13 -6.98 -8.91
N THR A 269 -12.29 -7.28 -8.31
CA THR A 269 -12.96 -8.61 -8.38
C THR A 269 -13.70 -8.83 -9.69
#